data_e6e485c2edb2e6451f823cd5f8595d27
#
_entry.id   e6e485c2edb2e6451f823cd5f8595d27
#
_cell.length_a   1.000
_cell.length_b   1.000
_cell.length_c   1.000
_cell.angle_alpha   90.00
_cell.angle_beta   90.00
_cell.angle_gamma   90.00
#
_symmetry.space_group_name_H-M   'P 1'
#
loop_
_entity.id
_entity.type
_entity.pdbx_description
1 polymer ?
#
loop_
_entity_poly.entity_id
_entity_poly.type
_entity_poly.pdbx_seq_one_letter_code
_entity_poly.pdbx_strand_id
1 'polypeptide(L)'
;IYDVHLKDTEIMWPVLRRTGINPLSPTRWWRFRLPGFGCVDWKAFFTVLMDAGYQGAMNIEHEDELYYPPYDGANFTEPFKTGLRIAHRFVRQYVPA
;
A
#
# COMPACT_ATOMS: atom_id res chain seq x y z
N ILE A 1 13.12 12.40 9.79
CA ILE A 1 12.27 11.20 9.59
C ILE A 1 12.99 10.01 10.19
N TYR A 2 12.33 9.32 11.10
CA TYR A 2 12.92 8.18 11.81
C TYR A 2 12.44 6.84 11.27
N ASP A 3 11.29 6.81 10.57
CA ASP A 3 10.72 5.59 10.04
C ASP A 3 9.80 5.92 8.87
N VAL A 4 9.67 4.98 7.95
CA VAL A 4 8.81 5.12 6.77
C VAL A 4 7.99 3.86 6.60
N HIS A 5 6.68 4.02 6.45
CA HIS A 5 5.78 2.92 6.14
C HIS A 5 5.39 3.00 4.68
N LEU A 6 5.48 1.88 4.00
CA LEU A 6 5.17 1.77 2.57
C LEU A 6 3.80 1.12 2.42
N LYS A 7 2.85 1.92 1.99
CA LYS A 7 1.46 1.51 1.83
C LYS A 7 0.89 2.21 0.61
N ASP A 8 -0.01 1.55 -0.06
CA ASP A 8 -0.66 2.13 -1.23
C ASP A 8 -2.17 2.22 -1.02
N THR A 9 -2.82 2.95 -1.88
CA THR A 9 -4.27 3.14 -1.84
C THR A 9 -4.81 3.17 -3.25
N GLU A 10 -5.84 2.39 -3.50
CA GLU A 10 -6.57 2.41 -4.76
C GLU A 10 -7.79 3.31 -4.61
N ILE A 11 -7.98 4.21 -5.58
CA ILE A 11 -9.16 5.08 -5.63
C ILE A 11 -10.12 4.50 -6.65
N MET A 12 -11.34 4.22 -6.22
CA MET A 12 -12.40 3.73 -7.10
C MET A 12 -13.16 4.93 -7.65
N TRP A 13 -12.61 5.53 -8.70
CA TRP A 13 -13.10 6.78 -9.28
C TRP A 13 -14.58 6.78 -9.65
N PRO A 14 -15.14 5.71 -10.24
CA PRO A 14 -16.57 5.69 -10.53
C PRO A 14 -17.44 5.85 -9.28
N VAL A 15 -17.03 5.23 -8.18
CA VAL A 15 -17.74 5.35 -6.89
C VAL A 15 -17.58 6.76 -6.35
N LEU A 16 -16.36 7.28 -6.33
CA LEU A 16 -16.08 8.62 -5.81
C LEU A 16 -16.86 9.69 -6.56
N ARG A 17 -16.93 9.58 -7.88
CA ARG A 17 -17.67 10.55 -8.70
C ARG A 17 -19.17 10.51 -8.43
N ARG A 18 -19.71 9.35 -8.09
CA ARG A 18 -21.14 9.17 -7.82
C ARG A 18 -21.52 9.61 -6.40
N THR A 19 -20.70 9.26 -5.41
CA THR A 19 -21.04 9.44 -3.99
C THR A 19 -20.33 10.61 -3.32
N GLY A 20 -19.27 11.16 -3.93
CA GLY A 20 -18.40 12.11 -3.24
C GLY A 20 -17.67 11.46 -2.08
N ILE A 21 -17.07 12.29 -1.24
CA ILE A 21 -16.33 11.83 -0.06
C ILE A 21 -17.30 11.64 1.12
N ASN A 22 -18.42 10.98 0.88
CA ASN A 22 -19.44 10.80 1.91
C ASN A 22 -19.07 9.61 2.81
N PRO A 23 -18.73 9.86 4.08
CA PRO A 23 -18.36 8.76 4.99
C PRO A 23 -19.55 7.87 5.36
N LEU A 24 -20.77 8.30 5.09
CA LEU A 24 -21.98 7.52 5.36
C LEU A 24 -22.39 6.65 4.18
N SER A 25 -21.69 6.76 3.05
CA SER A 25 -21.96 5.90 1.89
C SER A 25 -21.65 4.45 2.23
N PRO A 26 -22.54 3.50 1.93
CA PRO A 26 -22.27 2.08 2.14
C PRO A 26 -21.21 1.54 1.18
N THR A 27 -20.92 2.26 0.10
CA THR A 27 -19.94 1.85 -0.90
C THR A 27 -18.68 2.67 -0.74
N ARG A 28 -17.60 1.98 -0.42
CA ARG A 28 -16.28 2.60 -0.25
C ARG A 28 -15.73 3.05 -1.60
N TRP A 29 -15.17 4.26 -1.66
CA TRP A 29 -14.53 4.78 -2.87
C TRP A 29 -13.01 4.58 -2.88
N TRP A 30 -12.45 3.96 -1.84
CA TRP A 30 -11.02 3.69 -1.71
C TRP A 30 -10.81 2.36 -1.00
N ARG A 31 -9.64 1.77 -1.18
CA ARG A 31 -9.20 0.63 -0.38
C ARG A 31 -7.69 0.60 -0.28
N PHE A 32 -7.20 0.01 0.80
CA PHE A 32 -5.76 -0.16 0.97
C PHE A 32 -5.25 -1.23 0.03
N ARG A 33 -4.06 -0.99 -0.52
CA ARG A 33 -3.40 -1.92 -1.42
C ARG A 33 -1.94 -2.08 -1.01
N LEU A 34 -1.35 -3.19 -1.44
CA LEU A 34 0.10 -3.37 -1.38
C LEU A 34 0.79 -2.32 -2.24
N PRO A 35 2.03 -1.90 -1.87
CA PRO A 35 2.81 -1.00 -2.72
C PRO A 35 2.87 -1.47 -4.17
N GLY A 36 2.54 -0.57 -5.08
CA GLY A 36 2.51 -0.83 -6.51
C GLY A 36 1.13 -1.09 -7.09
N PHE A 37 0.11 -1.30 -6.26
CA PHE A 37 -1.24 -1.62 -6.75
C PHE A 37 -2.22 -0.45 -6.62
N GLY A 38 -1.75 0.71 -6.17
CA GLY A 38 -2.61 1.87 -5.98
C GLY A 38 -2.14 3.09 -6.76
N CYS A 39 -2.44 4.26 -6.21
CA CYS A 39 -2.21 5.53 -6.90
C CYS A 39 -0.92 6.24 -6.50
N VAL A 40 -0.10 5.68 -5.63
CA VAL A 40 1.16 6.32 -5.22
C VAL A 40 2.17 6.25 -6.37
N ASP A 41 2.78 7.39 -6.67
CA ASP A 41 3.90 7.45 -7.62
C ASP A 41 5.18 7.04 -6.90
N TRP A 42 5.50 5.75 -6.97
CA TRP A 42 6.62 5.18 -6.21
C TRP A 42 7.97 5.66 -6.69
N LYS A 43 8.13 5.94 -7.98
CA LYS A 43 9.37 6.54 -8.48
C LYS A 43 9.63 7.89 -7.84
N ALA A 44 8.63 8.75 -7.83
CA ALA A 44 8.73 10.07 -7.24
C ALA A 44 8.96 9.96 -5.72
N PHE A 45 8.24 9.07 -5.06
CA PHE A 45 8.37 8.85 -3.63
C PHE A 45 9.80 8.48 -3.24
N PHE A 46 10.35 7.45 -3.88
CA PHE A 46 11.72 7.01 -3.56
C PHE A 46 12.77 8.02 -3.98
N THR A 47 12.54 8.74 -5.06
CA THR A 47 13.47 9.82 -5.48
C THR A 47 13.56 10.88 -4.39
N VAL A 48 12.44 11.32 -3.84
CA VAL A 48 12.42 12.31 -2.76
C VAL A 48 13.13 11.78 -1.51
N LEU A 49 12.90 10.52 -1.14
CA LEU A 49 13.56 9.92 0.01
C LEU A 49 15.08 9.86 -0.17
N MET A 50 15.53 9.48 -1.36
CA MET A 50 16.96 9.42 -1.66
C MET A 50 17.59 10.81 -1.68
N ASP A 51 16.92 11.78 -2.27
CA ASP A 51 17.41 13.17 -2.29
C ASP A 51 17.51 13.74 -0.88
N ALA A 52 16.61 13.36 0.01
CA ALA A 52 16.64 13.77 1.41
C ALA A 52 17.71 13.04 2.23
N GLY A 53 18.38 12.04 1.65
CA GLY A 53 19.41 11.27 2.34
C GLY A 53 18.87 10.29 3.37
N TYR A 54 17.63 9.82 3.21
CA TYR A 54 17.05 8.88 4.15
C TYR A 54 17.77 7.53 4.11
N GLN A 55 18.19 7.03 5.27
CA GLN A 55 18.92 5.77 5.40
C GLN A 55 18.30 4.83 6.45
N GLY A 56 17.09 5.15 6.91
CA GLY A 56 16.42 4.35 7.93
C GLY A 56 15.68 3.15 7.35
N ALA A 57 14.94 2.48 8.20
CA ALA A 57 14.11 1.35 7.81
C ALA A 57 12.91 1.80 6.99
N MET A 58 12.49 0.93 6.07
CA MET A 58 11.24 1.10 5.34
C MET A 58 10.42 -0.17 5.55
N ASN A 59 9.23 -0.02 6.09
CA ASN A 59 8.40 -1.14 6.51
C ASN A 59 7.17 -1.24 5.60
N ILE A 60 6.99 -2.41 4.99
CA ILE A 60 5.80 -2.65 4.18
C ILE A 60 4.62 -2.86 5.12
N GLU A 61 3.60 -2.03 4.93
CA GLU A 61 2.36 -2.16 5.69
C GLU A 61 1.33 -2.88 4.84
N HIS A 62 0.96 -4.08 5.28
CA HIS A 62 0.05 -4.95 4.52
C HIS A 62 -1.35 -4.90 5.09
N GLU A 63 -2.23 -4.17 4.41
CA GLU A 63 -3.66 -4.15 4.70
C GLU A 63 -4.48 -4.39 3.42
N ASP A 64 -3.91 -5.10 2.45
CA ASP A 64 -4.57 -5.38 1.18
C ASP A 64 -5.47 -6.60 1.32
N GLU A 65 -6.76 -6.37 1.43
CA GLU A 65 -7.75 -7.42 1.67
C GLU A 65 -7.90 -8.42 0.52
N LEU A 66 -7.33 -8.12 -0.65
CA LEU A 66 -7.30 -9.08 -1.76
C LEU A 66 -6.28 -10.19 -1.54
N TYR A 67 -5.36 -10.00 -0.60
CA TYR A 67 -4.30 -10.96 -0.26
C TYR A 67 -4.48 -11.58 1.12
N TYR A 68 -5.61 -11.34 1.77
CA TYR A 68 -6.01 -12.09 2.94
C TYR A 68 -7.53 -12.10 3.02
N PRO A 69 -8.14 -13.16 3.58
CA PRO A 69 -9.58 -13.17 3.80
C PRO A 69 -9.95 -12.08 4.81
N PRO A 70 -11.24 -11.73 4.91
CA PRO A 70 -11.67 -10.81 5.95
C PRO A 70 -11.06 -11.20 7.29
N TYR A 71 -10.63 -10.20 8.04
CA TYR A 71 -9.87 -10.42 9.27
C TYR A 71 -10.66 -11.30 10.25
N ASP A 72 -10.10 -12.45 10.57
CA ASP A 72 -10.69 -13.41 11.49
C ASP A 72 -9.78 -13.72 12.69
N GLY A 73 -8.72 -12.94 12.85
CA GLY A 73 -7.71 -13.17 13.88
C GLY A 73 -6.59 -14.10 13.46
N ALA A 74 -6.71 -14.75 12.31
CA ALA A 74 -5.65 -15.61 11.79
C ALA A 74 -4.69 -14.76 10.95
N ASN A 75 -3.47 -14.56 11.45
CA ASN A 75 -2.43 -13.84 10.75
C ASN A 75 -1.55 -14.81 9.96
N PHE A 76 -0.86 -14.27 8.96
CA PHE A 76 0.18 -15.01 8.22
C PHE A 76 -0.33 -16.19 7.42
N THR A 77 -1.53 -16.08 6.85
CA THR A 77 -2.02 -17.06 5.87
C THR A 77 -1.15 -17.05 4.61
N GLU A 78 -1.22 -18.10 3.79
CA GLU A 78 -0.43 -18.14 2.55
C GLU A 78 -0.74 -16.99 1.60
N PRO A 79 -2.01 -16.60 1.36
CA PRO A 79 -2.28 -15.39 0.56
C PRO A 79 -1.62 -14.13 1.14
N PHE A 80 -1.64 -13.96 2.45
CA PHE A 80 -1.00 -12.83 3.11
C PHE A 80 0.51 -12.81 2.84
N LYS A 81 1.17 -13.95 3.02
CA LYS A 81 2.61 -14.07 2.77
C LYS A 81 2.95 -13.83 1.31
N THR A 82 2.12 -14.33 0.40
CA THR A 82 2.28 -14.09 -1.04
C THR A 82 2.23 -12.60 -1.35
N GLY A 83 1.28 -11.90 -0.78
CA GLY A 83 1.17 -10.45 -0.92
C GLY A 83 2.42 -9.72 -0.44
N LEU A 84 2.95 -10.10 0.71
CA LEU A 84 4.20 -9.53 1.23
C LEU A 84 5.37 -9.76 0.28
N ARG A 85 5.48 -10.95 -0.28
CA ARG A 85 6.56 -11.27 -1.23
C ARG A 85 6.45 -10.42 -2.49
N ILE A 86 5.24 -10.24 -3.00
CA ILE A 86 4.99 -9.39 -4.18
C ILE A 86 5.39 -7.94 -3.87
N ALA A 87 4.93 -7.42 -2.75
CA ALA A 87 5.24 -6.05 -2.33
C ALA A 87 6.75 -5.84 -2.14
N HIS A 88 7.39 -6.78 -1.49
CA HIS A 88 8.85 -6.73 -1.28
C HIS A 88 9.60 -6.70 -2.61
N ARG A 89 9.23 -7.56 -3.55
CA ARG A 89 9.83 -7.60 -4.88
C ARG A 89 9.64 -6.28 -5.61
N PHE A 90 8.45 -5.71 -5.51
CA PHE A 90 8.16 -4.42 -6.13
C PHE A 90 9.03 -3.31 -5.54
N VAL A 91 9.09 -3.21 -4.23
CA VAL A 91 9.84 -2.16 -3.53
C VAL A 91 11.35 -2.30 -3.77
N ARG A 92 11.85 -3.53 -3.81
CA ARG A 92 13.29 -3.80 -3.98
C ARG A 92 13.87 -3.21 -5.26
N GLN A 93 13.08 -3.03 -6.29
CA GLN A 93 13.60 -2.44 -7.53
C GLN A 93 13.97 -0.97 -7.40
N TYR A 94 13.47 -0.28 -6.37
CA TYR A 94 13.76 1.13 -6.13
C TYR A 94 14.78 1.36 -5.03
N VAL A 95 15.07 0.36 -4.23
CA VAL A 95 15.94 0.48 -3.05
C VAL A 95 17.33 -0.03 -3.42
N PRO A 96 18.40 0.78 -3.20
CA PRO A 96 19.77 0.31 -3.44
C PRO A 96 20.09 -0.94 -2.62
N ALA A 97 20.92 -1.82 -3.19
CA ALA A 97 21.34 -3.05 -2.53
C ALA A 97 22.23 -2.77 -1.32
#